data_5b3b63aa036bc53510d32e5c0cd143f8
#
_entry.id   5b3b63aa036bc53510d32e5c0cd143f8
#
_cell.length_a   1.000
_cell.length_b   1.000
_cell.length_c   1.000
_cell.angle_alpha   90.00
_cell.angle_beta   90.00
_cell.angle_gamma   90.00
#
_symmetry.space_group_name_H-M   'P 1'
#
loop_
_entity.id
_entity.type
_entity.pdbx_description
1 polymer ?
#
loop_
_entity_poly.entity_id
_entity_poly.type
_entity_poly.pdbx_seq_one_letter_code
_entity_poly.pdbx_strand_id
1 'polypeptide(L)'
;MGTTLWSRFPFWLLAPGFWLPLCLCVPALAQSPEELFQTRCAQCHNSGNAVGAPLPDTLRQMSWQAILTALETGKMTGIGDTLSPAQREAISKFLGTAASQPTLPSSKCSAVPQRGKDGADWNGWADAANTRFQPARSAGLTRVTTPKLKLKWAFGFSGVTSAFGTPTIFDGRVFVGAADGTVYSLDARTGCVYWTYAAVAGVRISPVLGNGSVYFGDLRGNVYALDAATGKQIWRTRADEHPLAVITGSPKLDSGRLYVPVSGRDESIAATNPAYECCTFRGSVVALDAATGTRVWKAYTVLDVPKATGQNKVGAKTWGPSGVAVWSSPTLDLQAKVIYAGTGVNYSNPPTETSDAIVAFDMDSGRLLWSRQFTNSDSYNFACVGQDKTNCPKDPFIDADLGNSGILRSLGGGKRILVASDKSGMVYGLDPDREGAILWKQKIASGGLNGGFMWGGASDDQGIAYLGISDFTAGKPEVGGGLVALQLATGKKLWTTPAPKPTCLGIAGCSAAQPAPVTVIPGVAFLGSWDGHIRAYETKTGTIIWDFDTVQDFQSVNGLKAHGGSINSMAPTVAGGMLYITSGYSGTAMPGNVLLAFSVDGK
;
A
#
# COMPACT_ATOMS: atom_id res chain seq x y z
N MET A 1 57.86 28.06 67.00
CA MET A 1 58.57 29.31 67.07
C MET A 1 58.07 30.22 65.96
N GLY A 2 57.29 31.13 66.22
CA GLY A 2 57.33 32.56 66.19
C GLY A 2 56.60 33.04 64.93
N THR A 3 55.31 33.48 64.98
CA THR A 3 54.83 34.87 65.14
C THR A 3 55.29 35.79 64.04
N THR A 4 54.50 36.56 63.32
CA THR A 4 53.52 37.61 63.63
C THR A 4 53.00 38.21 62.30
N LEU A 5 51.71 38.39 62.07
CA LEU A 5 50.89 39.63 62.04
C LEU A 5 51.33 40.88 61.29
N TRP A 6 50.36 41.50 60.64
CA TRP A 6 50.03 42.87 60.30
C TRP A 6 49.79 43.07 58.79
N SER A 7 48.67 43.37 58.30
CA SER A 7 47.58 44.37 58.33
C SER A 7 47.61 45.39 57.19
N ARG A 8 46.45 45.68 56.63
CA ARG A 8 45.90 46.90 55.99
C ARG A 8 45.86 47.04 54.46
N PHE A 9 44.68 46.90 53.87
CA PHE A 9 43.86 47.80 52.99
C PHE A 9 44.54 48.93 52.17
N PRO A 10 43.81 49.47 51.15
CA PRO A 10 43.16 48.95 49.94
C PRO A 10 43.65 49.66 48.67
N PHE A 11 43.40 49.10 47.50
CA PHE A 11 43.34 49.91 46.29
C PHE A 11 42.29 49.37 45.32
N TRP A 12 41.35 50.24 44.99
CA TRP A 12 40.38 50.09 43.95
C TRP A 12 41.04 50.14 42.60
N LEU A 13 40.80 49.17 41.70
CA LEU A 13 40.98 49.31 40.28
C LEU A 13 39.77 48.69 39.57
N LEU A 14 39.11 49.60 38.85
CA LEU A 14 38.00 49.39 37.92
C LEU A 14 38.42 48.37 36.84
N ALA A 15 37.67 47.25 36.70
CA ALA A 15 37.71 46.42 35.53
C ALA A 15 36.47 46.69 34.67
N PRO A 16 36.60 46.81 33.30
CA PRO A 16 35.48 47.11 32.44
C PRO A 16 34.57 45.93 32.30
N GLY A 17 33.27 46.16 32.50
CA GLY A 17 32.20 45.16 32.37
C GLY A 17 32.12 44.62 30.95
N PHE A 18 32.33 43.32 30.81
CA PHE A 18 31.93 42.56 29.63
C PHE A 18 30.40 42.38 29.69
N TRP A 19 29.70 43.16 28.90
CA TRP A 19 28.31 42.91 28.56
C TRP A 19 28.28 41.75 27.55
N LEU A 20 27.97 40.52 28.02
CA LEU A 20 27.49 39.46 27.15
C LEU A 20 26.06 39.81 26.72
N PRO A 21 25.78 39.95 25.42
CA PRO A 21 24.40 40.04 24.99
C PRO A 21 23.75 38.69 25.27
N LEU A 22 22.79 38.68 26.19
CA LEU A 22 21.84 37.60 26.33
C LEU A 22 21.05 37.50 25.00
N CYS A 23 21.46 36.60 24.12
CA CYS A 23 20.67 36.24 22.95
C CYS A 23 19.42 35.54 23.47
N LEU A 24 18.37 36.31 23.72
CA LEU A 24 17.01 35.78 23.89
C LEU A 24 16.65 35.11 22.58
N CYS A 25 16.90 33.80 22.48
CA CYS A 25 16.23 32.96 21.50
C CYS A 25 14.74 33.02 21.82
N VAL A 26 14.05 33.98 21.21
CA VAL A 26 12.60 33.96 21.14
C VAL A 26 12.26 32.69 20.34
N PRO A 27 11.57 31.68 20.91
CA PRO A 27 11.11 30.56 20.10
C PRO A 27 10.24 31.15 18.99
N ALA A 28 10.59 30.88 17.74
CA ALA A 28 9.73 31.21 16.61
C ALA A 28 8.35 30.66 16.94
N LEU A 29 7.38 31.54 17.17
CA LEU A 29 6.00 31.17 17.45
C LEU A 29 5.54 30.32 16.29
N ALA A 30 5.31 29.02 16.51
CA ALA A 30 4.78 28.14 15.50
C ALA A 30 3.43 28.71 15.06
N GLN A 31 3.26 28.92 13.73
CA GLN A 31 2.01 29.43 13.18
C GLN A 31 0.83 28.63 13.70
N SER A 32 -0.24 29.30 14.11
CA SER A 32 -1.45 28.61 14.55
C SER A 32 -2.08 27.86 13.37
N PRO A 33 -2.85 26.78 13.61
CA PRO A 33 -3.55 26.07 12.54
C PRO A 33 -4.50 26.98 11.73
N GLU A 34 -5.07 27.98 12.37
CA GLU A 34 -5.94 28.97 11.72
C GLU A 34 -5.14 29.87 10.77
N GLU A 35 -4.00 30.39 11.19
CA GLU A 35 -3.08 31.17 10.34
C GLU A 35 -2.55 30.33 9.17
N LEU A 36 -2.24 29.04 9.40
CA LEU A 36 -1.85 28.11 8.35
C LEU A 36 -2.98 27.93 7.31
N PHE A 37 -4.23 27.80 7.77
CA PHE A 37 -5.36 27.71 6.86
C PHE A 37 -5.51 28.96 6.01
N GLN A 38 -5.48 30.14 6.62
CA GLN A 38 -5.64 31.41 5.91
C GLN A 38 -4.54 31.63 4.88
N THR A 39 -3.29 31.29 5.20
CA THR A 39 -2.13 31.55 4.35
C THR A 39 -1.90 30.50 3.27
N ARG A 40 -2.31 29.25 3.48
CA ARG A 40 -1.98 28.11 2.59
C ARG A 40 -3.18 27.46 1.92
N CYS A 41 -4.39 27.56 2.49
CA CYS A 41 -5.54 26.78 2.06
C CYS A 41 -6.70 27.66 1.55
N ALA A 42 -6.95 28.80 2.21
CA ALA A 42 -8.12 29.64 1.93
C ALA A 42 -8.17 30.19 0.49
N GLN A 43 -7.04 30.27 -0.20
CA GLN A 43 -7.00 30.71 -1.61
C GLN A 43 -7.82 29.79 -2.54
N CYS A 44 -7.82 28.47 -2.25
CA CYS A 44 -8.57 27.48 -3.02
C CYS A 44 -9.87 27.06 -2.33
N HIS A 45 -9.90 27.05 -1.00
CA HIS A 45 -11.06 26.65 -0.20
C HIS A 45 -11.95 27.85 0.17
N ASN A 46 -12.48 28.54 -0.85
CA ASN A 46 -13.37 29.70 -0.71
C ASN A 46 -14.53 29.64 -1.72
N SER A 47 -15.54 30.47 -1.55
CA SER A 47 -16.76 30.48 -2.38
C SER A 47 -16.54 30.90 -3.84
N GLY A 48 -15.40 31.49 -4.17
CA GLY A 48 -15.07 31.95 -5.53
C GLY A 48 -14.07 31.07 -6.27
N ASN A 49 -13.74 29.88 -5.75
CA ASN A 49 -12.68 29.06 -6.34
C ASN A 49 -13.10 28.40 -7.68
N ALA A 50 -12.24 28.53 -8.68
CA ALA A 50 -12.42 27.90 -9.99
C ALA A 50 -11.96 26.42 -10.05
N VAL A 51 -11.34 25.91 -8.98
CA VAL A 51 -10.75 24.55 -8.94
C VAL A 51 -11.67 23.52 -8.30
N GLY A 52 -12.86 23.90 -7.87
CA GLY A 52 -13.85 22.98 -7.26
C GLY A 52 -13.39 22.39 -5.90
N ALA A 53 -12.54 23.11 -5.15
CA ALA A 53 -12.12 22.69 -3.82
C ALA A 53 -13.30 22.76 -2.82
N PRO A 54 -13.44 21.82 -1.88
CA PRO A 54 -14.49 21.87 -0.86
C PRO A 54 -14.44 23.16 -0.05
N LEU A 55 -15.60 23.73 0.26
CA LEU A 55 -15.69 24.90 1.15
C LEU A 55 -15.27 24.52 2.59
N PRO A 56 -14.83 25.50 3.41
CA PRO A 56 -14.42 25.25 4.81
C PRO A 56 -15.48 24.48 5.61
N ASP A 57 -16.77 24.79 5.42
CA ASP A 57 -17.86 24.10 6.11
C ASP A 57 -18.01 22.64 5.66
N THR A 58 -17.68 22.33 4.43
CA THR A 58 -17.61 20.95 3.94
C THR A 58 -16.42 20.22 4.56
N LEU A 59 -15.25 20.88 4.67
CA LEU A 59 -14.08 20.30 5.36
C LEU A 59 -14.38 20.02 6.83
N ARG A 60 -15.14 20.89 7.51
CA ARG A 60 -15.55 20.69 8.91
C ARG A 60 -16.47 19.49 9.12
N GLN A 61 -17.10 18.98 8.07
CA GLN A 61 -17.90 17.74 8.10
C GLN A 61 -17.08 16.48 7.85
N MET A 62 -15.82 16.62 7.40
CA MET A 62 -14.91 15.50 7.19
C MET A 62 -14.23 15.10 8.50
N SER A 63 -13.83 13.83 8.62
CA SER A 63 -12.94 13.42 9.69
C SER A 63 -11.56 14.08 9.53
N TRP A 64 -10.91 14.45 10.61
CA TRP A 64 -9.56 15.03 10.52
C TRP A 64 -8.57 14.04 9.86
N GLN A 65 -8.79 12.73 9.97
CA GLN A 65 -7.99 11.70 9.30
C GLN A 65 -8.17 11.75 7.77
N ALA A 66 -9.40 11.96 7.29
CA ALA A 66 -9.64 12.11 5.85
C ALA A 66 -8.94 13.36 5.28
N ILE A 67 -8.96 14.47 6.03
CA ILE A 67 -8.24 15.70 5.65
C ILE A 67 -6.73 15.46 5.67
N LEU A 68 -6.22 14.79 6.71
CA LEU A 68 -4.81 14.44 6.80
C LEU A 68 -4.38 13.54 5.64
N THR A 69 -5.17 12.53 5.30
CA THR A 69 -4.93 11.66 4.14
C THR A 69 -4.91 12.46 2.84
N ALA A 70 -5.82 13.44 2.68
CA ALA A 70 -5.82 14.31 1.51
C ALA A 70 -4.52 15.12 1.39
N LEU A 71 -3.96 15.58 2.51
CA LEU A 71 -2.69 16.31 2.58
C LEU A 71 -1.46 15.41 2.40
N GLU A 72 -1.53 14.15 2.81
CA GLU A 72 -0.37 13.25 2.82
C GLU A 72 -0.27 12.34 1.59
N THR A 73 -1.40 11.91 1.06
CA THR A 73 -1.45 10.92 -0.03
C THR A 73 -2.52 11.20 -1.09
N GLY A 74 -3.34 12.25 -0.87
CA GLY A 74 -4.46 12.60 -1.74
C GLY A 74 -4.20 13.83 -2.60
N LYS A 75 -5.28 14.47 -3.07
CA LYS A 75 -5.24 15.61 -4.00
C LYS A 75 -4.50 16.86 -3.48
N MET A 76 -4.31 16.96 -2.16
CA MET A 76 -3.65 18.10 -1.50
C MET A 76 -2.18 17.83 -1.18
N THR A 77 -1.58 16.77 -1.69
CA THR A 77 -0.18 16.37 -1.40
C THR A 77 0.79 17.50 -1.72
N GLY A 78 0.64 18.21 -2.85
CA GLY A 78 1.51 19.31 -3.22
C GLY A 78 1.52 20.46 -2.20
N ILE A 79 0.40 20.74 -1.53
CA ILE A 79 0.32 21.70 -0.41
C ILE A 79 0.79 21.02 0.89
N GLY A 80 0.36 19.80 1.11
CA GLY A 80 0.73 19.02 2.30
C GLY A 80 2.25 18.86 2.45
N ASP A 81 2.98 18.66 1.37
CA ASP A 81 4.44 18.50 1.38
C ASP A 81 5.19 19.79 1.74
N THR A 82 4.55 20.97 1.62
CA THR A 82 5.10 22.24 2.12
C THR A 82 4.94 22.43 3.63
N LEU A 83 4.23 21.53 4.30
CA LEU A 83 3.94 21.56 5.73
C LEU A 83 4.73 20.46 6.46
N SER A 84 5.20 20.75 7.67
CA SER A 84 5.76 19.69 8.53
C SER A 84 4.69 18.65 8.92
N PRO A 85 5.06 17.44 9.30
CA PRO A 85 4.09 16.43 9.77
C PRO A 85 3.20 16.93 10.92
N ALA A 86 3.77 17.70 11.85
CA ALA A 86 3.04 18.28 12.97
C ALA A 86 2.03 19.35 12.49
N GLN A 87 2.40 20.17 11.51
CA GLN A 87 1.51 21.17 10.92
C GLN A 87 0.36 20.53 10.14
N ARG A 88 0.63 19.46 9.36
CA ARG A 88 -0.42 18.70 8.68
C ARG A 88 -1.44 18.12 9.66
N GLU A 89 -0.97 17.52 10.74
CA GLU A 89 -1.85 16.98 11.77
C GLU A 89 -2.64 18.07 12.49
N ALA A 90 -1.99 19.18 12.86
CA ALA A 90 -2.63 20.29 13.55
C ALA A 90 -3.73 20.95 12.69
N ILE A 91 -3.46 21.21 11.41
CA ILE A 91 -4.44 21.82 10.50
C ILE A 91 -5.59 20.85 10.19
N SER A 92 -5.30 19.55 10.08
CA SER A 92 -6.34 18.54 9.87
C SER A 92 -7.29 18.46 11.06
N LYS A 93 -6.78 18.50 12.27
CA LYS A 93 -7.58 18.54 13.51
C LYS A 93 -8.34 19.84 13.70
N PHE A 94 -7.82 20.94 13.22
CA PHE A 94 -8.49 22.24 13.26
C PHE A 94 -9.68 22.30 12.28
N LEU A 95 -9.49 21.77 11.07
CA LEU A 95 -10.51 21.79 10.02
C LEU A 95 -11.55 20.67 10.18
N GLY A 96 -11.10 19.48 10.56
CA GLY A 96 -11.96 18.31 10.64
C GLY A 96 -12.59 18.12 12.00
N THR A 97 -13.69 17.40 12.04
CA THR A 97 -14.21 16.88 13.29
C THR A 97 -13.23 15.85 13.85
N ALA A 98 -13.10 15.81 15.21
CA ALA A 98 -12.60 14.60 15.83
C ALA A 98 -13.40 13.45 15.22
N ALA A 99 -12.70 12.38 14.76
CA ALA A 99 -13.44 11.21 14.36
C ALA A 99 -14.35 10.84 15.55
N SER A 100 -15.57 11.34 15.52
CA SER A 100 -16.62 10.62 16.16
C SER A 100 -16.46 9.23 15.58
N GLN A 101 -16.33 8.20 16.41
CA GLN A 101 -16.51 6.83 15.91
C GLN A 101 -17.64 6.94 14.92
N PRO A 102 -17.40 6.62 13.62
CA PRO A 102 -18.39 6.90 12.60
C PRO A 102 -19.70 6.44 13.19
N THR A 103 -20.65 7.36 13.35
CA THR A 103 -21.97 7.03 13.92
C THR A 103 -22.39 5.86 13.08
N LEU A 104 -22.37 4.64 13.69
CA LEU A 104 -22.66 3.41 12.97
C LEU A 104 -23.94 3.67 12.24
N PRO A 105 -23.92 3.68 10.89
CA PRO A 105 -25.14 3.94 10.15
C PRO A 105 -26.22 2.98 10.62
N SER A 106 -27.46 3.19 10.21
CA SER A 106 -28.62 2.34 10.47
C SER A 106 -28.43 0.83 10.19
N SER A 107 -27.27 0.44 9.70
CA SER A 107 -26.83 -0.91 9.31
C SER A 107 -26.04 -1.68 10.38
N LYS A 108 -26.18 -1.37 11.67
CA LYS A 108 -25.55 -2.16 12.73
C LYS A 108 -26.12 -3.59 12.75
N CYS A 109 -25.23 -4.59 12.77
CA CYS A 109 -25.69 -5.99 12.88
C CYS A 109 -26.43 -6.23 14.19
N SER A 110 -27.58 -6.89 14.10
CA SER A 110 -28.41 -7.25 15.26
C SER A 110 -28.04 -8.62 15.86
N ALA A 111 -27.25 -9.43 15.14
CA ALA A 111 -26.90 -10.78 15.53
C ALA A 111 -25.39 -11.03 15.52
N VAL A 112 -24.93 -12.00 16.31
CA VAL A 112 -23.57 -12.54 16.26
C VAL A 112 -23.30 -13.14 14.87
N PRO A 113 -22.07 -13.03 14.31
CA PRO A 113 -21.73 -13.60 13.01
C PRO A 113 -22.08 -15.08 12.96
N GLN A 114 -22.75 -15.51 11.90
CA GLN A 114 -22.82 -16.93 11.61
C GLN A 114 -21.47 -17.35 11.03
N ARG A 115 -20.80 -18.29 11.69
CA ARG A 115 -19.59 -18.90 11.13
C ARG A 115 -19.85 -19.31 9.69
N GLY A 116 -18.98 -18.90 8.77
CA GLY A 116 -18.99 -19.37 7.41
C GLY A 116 -18.98 -20.91 7.40
N LYS A 117 -19.58 -21.52 6.38
CA LYS A 117 -19.47 -22.96 6.19
C LYS A 117 -18.01 -23.35 6.16
N ASP A 118 -17.64 -24.40 6.90
CA ASP A 118 -16.29 -24.88 7.18
C ASP A 118 -15.22 -24.52 6.15
N GLY A 119 -14.26 -23.64 6.52
CA GLY A 119 -13.07 -23.32 5.74
C GLY A 119 -13.28 -22.36 4.55
N ALA A 120 -14.34 -21.56 4.55
CA ALA A 120 -14.60 -20.55 3.53
C ALA A 120 -13.88 -19.20 3.81
N ASP A 121 -12.71 -19.25 4.40
CA ASP A 121 -11.94 -18.05 4.73
C ASP A 121 -10.97 -17.66 3.61
N TRP A 122 -10.72 -16.36 3.50
CA TRP A 122 -9.62 -15.77 2.75
C TRP A 122 -8.87 -14.82 3.69
N ASN A 123 -7.79 -15.29 4.29
CA ASN A 123 -7.09 -14.56 5.34
C ASN A 123 -5.91 -13.74 4.81
N GLY A 124 -6.02 -12.43 4.90
CA GLY A 124 -4.99 -11.50 4.46
C GLY A 124 -4.90 -11.35 2.94
N TRP A 125 -3.73 -10.97 2.45
CA TRP A 125 -3.46 -10.77 1.03
C TRP A 125 -3.56 -12.06 0.21
N ALA A 126 -2.97 -13.13 0.72
CA ALA A 126 -2.92 -14.46 0.13
C ALA A 126 -2.41 -15.44 1.19
N ASP A 127 -2.33 -16.73 0.83
CA ASP A 127 -1.61 -17.74 1.61
C ASP A 127 -0.12 -17.37 1.83
N ALA A 128 0.61 -18.16 2.60
CA ALA A 128 2.02 -17.94 2.88
C ALA A 128 2.86 -17.80 1.59
N ALA A 129 2.58 -18.63 0.59
CA ALA A 129 3.30 -18.73 -0.68
C ALA A 129 2.86 -17.70 -1.75
N ASN A 130 1.97 -16.79 -1.42
CA ASN A 130 1.39 -15.78 -2.34
C ASN A 130 0.74 -16.37 -3.60
N THR A 131 0.13 -17.55 -3.49
CA THR A 131 -0.47 -18.21 -4.66
C THR A 131 -1.75 -17.54 -5.13
N ARG A 132 -2.45 -16.83 -4.27
CA ARG A 132 -3.77 -16.23 -4.52
C ARG A 132 -4.77 -17.20 -5.16
N PHE A 133 -4.68 -18.45 -4.73
CA PHE A 133 -5.53 -19.55 -5.15
C PHE A 133 -6.52 -19.94 -4.04
N GLN A 134 -7.81 -19.94 -4.36
CA GLN A 134 -8.83 -20.43 -3.44
C GLN A 134 -9.33 -21.80 -3.90
N PRO A 135 -9.12 -22.85 -3.13
CA PRO A 135 -9.61 -24.19 -3.47
C PRO A 135 -11.14 -24.24 -3.63
N ALA A 136 -11.64 -25.16 -4.45
CA ALA A 136 -13.06 -25.26 -4.79
C ALA A 136 -14.00 -25.27 -3.56
N ARG A 137 -13.60 -26.00 -2.50
CA ARG A 137 -14.38 -26.11 -1.25
C ARG A 137 -14.59 -24.74 -0.60
N SER A 138 -13.52 -23.94 -0.50
CA SER A 138 -13.55 -22.62 0.15
C SER A 138 -14.07 -21.53 -0.79
N ALA A 139 -13.84 -21.65 -2.10
CA ALA A 139 -14.34 -20.70 -3.09
C ALA A 139 -15.88 -20.70 -3.13
N GLY A 140 -16.50 -21.89 -3.17
CA GLY A 140 -17.95 -22.02 -3.32
C GLY A 140 -18.50 -21.50 -4.65
N LEU A 141 -17.63 -20.99 -5.54
CA LEU A 141 -17.92 -20.60 -6.92
C LEU A 141 -17.24 -21.59 -7.88
N THR A 142 -17.79 -21.70 -9.07
CA THR A 142 -17.28 -22.57 -10.14
C THR A 142 -17.32 -21.84 -11.46
N ARG A 143 -16.66 -22.38 -12.50
CA ARG A 143 -16.75 -21.86 -13.87
C ARG A 143 -18.21 -21.78 -14.36
N VAL A 144 -19.09 -22.70 -13.95
CA VAL A 144 -20.50 -22.74 -14.35
C VAL A 144 -21.34 -21.69 -13.61
N THR A 145 -21.02 -21.41 -12.35
CA THR A 145 -21.80 -20.46 -11.52
C THR A 145 -21.29 -19.01 -11.63
N THR A 146 -20.02 -18.79 -11.94
CA THR A 146 -19.41 -17.45 -12.07
C THR A 146 -20.15 -16.53 -13.05
N PRO A 147 -20.60 -17.00 -14.26
CA PRO A 147 -21.38 -16.13 -15.17
C PRO A 147 -22.73 -15.66 -14.61
N LYS A 148 -23.21 -16.25 -13.52
CA LYS A 148 -24.48 -15.89 -12.85
C LYS A 148 -24.27 -14.95 -11.67
N LEU A 149 -23.05 -14.45 -11.44
CA LEU A 149 -22.78 -13.49 -10.38
C LEU A 149 -23.57 -12.18 -10.60
N LYS A 150 -24.26 -11.75 -9.54
CA LYS A 150 -24.96 -10.46 -9.47
C LYS A 150 -24.60 -9.76 -8.18
N LEU A 151 -24.67 -8.44 -8.18
CA LEU A 151 -24.47 -7.65 -6.97
C LEU A 151 -25.48 -8.09 -5.91
N LYS A 152 -24.97 -8.45 -4.73
CA LYS A 152 -25.76 -8.79 -3.55
C LYS A 152 -25.92 -7.58 -2.63
N TRP A 153 -24.82 -6.91 -2.33
CA TRP A 153 -24.80 -5.69 -1.56
C TRP A 153 -23.60 -4.80 -1.91
N ALA A 154 -23.76 -3.51 -1.65
CA ALA A 154 -22.71 -2.50 -1.73
C ALA A 154 -22.59 -1.79 -0.37
N PHE A 155 -21.36 -1.44 0.02
CA PHE A 155 -21.06 -0.67 1.22
C PHE A 155 -20.26 0.58 0.85
N GLY A 156 -20.75 1.77 1.25
CA GLY A 156 -20.09 3.05 0.99
C GLY A 156 -19.10 3.41 2.10
N PHE A 157 -17.88 3.83 1.72
CA PHE A 157 -16.92 4.43 2.65
C PHE A 157 -17.16 5.94 2.73
N SER A 158 -17.23 6.47 3.96
CA SER A 158 -17.53 7.88 4.19
C SER A 158 -16.36 8.79 3.88
N GLY A 159 -16.60 9.89 3.16
CA GLY A 159 -15.64 10.99 3.01
C GLY A 159 -14.34 10.64 2.28
N VAL A 160 -14.27 9.51 1.57
CA VAL A 160 -13.08 9.09 0.83
C VAL A 160 -13.35 9.05 -0.68
N THR A 161 -12.27 9.16 -1.45
CA THR A 161 -12.26 9.07 -2.92
C THR A 161 -11.42 7.89 -3.42
N SER A 162 -10.93 7.06 -2.49
CA SER A 162 -10.21 5.82 -2.79
C SER A 162 -10.67 4.73 -1.84
N ALA A 163 -11.11 3.61 -2.41
CA ALA A 163 -11.46 2.38 -1.69
C ALA A 163 -10.38 1.34 -1.94
N PHE A 164 -9.15 1.61 -1.51
CA PHE A 164 -7.96 0.82 -1.86
C PHE A 164 -7.64 -0.33 -0.88
N GLY A 165 -8.39 -0.51 0.19
CA GLY A 165 -8.23 -1.65 1.09
C GLY A 165 -8.74 -2.94 0.46
N THR A 166 -7.92 -3.99 0.41
CA THR A 166 -8.37 -5.32 -0.03
C THR A 166 -9.09 -6.03 1.11
N PRO A 167 -10.31 -6.55 0.93
CA PRO A 167 -11.05 -7.22 1.98
C PRO A 167 -10.44 -8.58 2.35
N THR A 168 -10.44 -8.88 3.64
CA THR A 168 -10.16 -10.19 4.22
C THR A 168 -11.48 -10.80 4.68
N ILE A 169 -11.71 -12.07 4.37
CA ILE A 169 -12.89 -12.83 4.79
C ILE A 169 -12.47 -13.85 5.82
N PHE A 170 -13.00 -13.74 7.01
CA PHE A 170 -12.65 -14.63 8.10
C PHE A 170 -13.82 -14.82 9.07
N ASP A 171 -14.16 -16.07 9.37
CA ASP A 171 -15.24 -16.44 10.30
C ASP A 171 -16.58 -15.74 10.01
N GLY A 172 -16.97 -15.67 8.72
CA GLY A 172 -18.22 -15.04 8.27
C GLY A 172 -18.22 -13.50 8.28
N ARG A 173 -17.06 -12.86 8.48
CA ARG A 173 -16.90 -11.41 8.49
C ARG A 173 -16.02 -10.94 7.34
N VAL A 174 -16.24 -9.69 6.94
CA VAL A 174 -15.32 -8.91 6.10
C VAL A 174 -14.56 -7.95 6.98
N PHE A 175 -13.24 -7.98 6.90
CA PHE A 175 -12.36 -6.97 7.52
C PHE A 175 -11.72 -6.15 6.40
N VAL A 176 -11.91 -4.83 6.45
CA VAL A 176 -11.42 -3.93 5.39
C VAL A 176 -11.04 -2.57 5.96
N GLY A 177 -9.91 -2.03 5.49
CA GLY A 177 -9.48 -0.67 5.80
C GLY A 177 -9.95 0.34 4.75
N ALA A 178 -10.09 1.60 5.16
CA ALA A 178 -10.44 2.71 4.29
C ALA A 178 -9.34 3.79 4.27
N ALA A 179 -9.42 4.69 3.29
CA ALA A 179 -8.43 5.74 3.09
C ALA A 179 -8.41 6.80 4.20
N ASP A 180 -9.50 6.95 4.95
CA ASP A 180 -9.57 7.82 6.13
C ASP A 180 -9.00 7.20 7.41
N GLY A 181 -8.53 5.94 7.34
CA GLY A 181 -8.03 5.18 8.49
C GLY A 181 -9.10 4.37 9.21
N THR A 182 -10.35 4.42 8.80
CA THR A 182 -11.39 3.57 9.40
C THR A 182 -11.20 2.11 8.98
N VAL A 183 -11.16 1.21 9.95
CA VAL A 183 -11.18 -0.24 9.74
C VAL A 183 -12.55 -0.76 10.14
N TYR A 184 -13.14 -1.56 9.28
CA TYR A 184 -14.49 -2.11 9.44
C TYR A 184 -14.44 -3.61 9.65
N SER A 185 -15.32 -4.12 10.52
CA SER A 185 -15.74 -5.51 10.54
C SER A 185 -17.22 -5.57 10.14
N LEU A 186 -17.49 -6.19 9.00
CA LEU A 186 -18.83 -6.31 8.43
C LEU A 186 -19.27 -7.78 8.43
N ASP A 187 -20.56 -8.01 8.38
CA ASP A 187 -21.12 -9.32 8.05
C ASP A 187 -20.88 -9.64 6.57
N ALA A 188 -20.30 -10.77 6.26
CA ALA A 188 -19.93 -11.13 4.90
C ALA A 188 -21.15 -11.29 3.97
N ARG A 189 -22.31 -11.67 4.48
CA ARG A 189 -23.52 -11.95 3.69
C ARG A 189 -24.41 -10.73 3.47
N THR A 190 -24.41 -9.79 4.42
CA THR A 190 -25.36 -8.66 4.45
C THR A 190 -24.69 -7.30 4.36
N GLY A 191 -23.38 -7.21 4.67
CA GLY A 191 -22.66 -5.94 4.72
C GLY A 191 -22.98 -5.08 5.95
N CYS A 192 -23.77 -5.58 6.94
CA CYS A 192 -24.00 -4.83 8.18
C CYS A 192 -22.69 -4.73 9.01
N VAL A 193 -22.59 -3.71 9.85
CA VAL A 193 -21.39 -3.37 10.61
C VAL A 193 -21.42 -3.99 12.00
N TYR A 194 -20.42 -4.79 12.36
CA TYR A 194 -20.22 -5.26 13.73
C TYR A 194 -19.51 -4.20 14.57
N TRP A 195 -18.38 -3.70 14.07
CA TRP A 195 -17.60 -2.66 14.71
C TRP A 195 -16.77 -1.86 13.69
N THR A 196 -16.32 -0.69 14.14
CA THR A 196 -15.35 0.13 13.43
C THR A 196 -14.22 0.51 14.37
N TYR A 197 -13.03 0.77 13.81
CA TYR A 197 -11.87 1.29 14.53
C TYR A 197 -11.23 2.41 13.70
N ALA A 198 -10.82 3.51 14.35
CA ALA A 198 -10.15 4.63 13.70
C ALA A 198 -8.62 4.50 13.90
N ALA A 199 -7.89 4.11 12.86
CA ALA A 199 -6.43 4.17 12.82
C ALA A 199 -5.95 5.62 12.65
N VAL A 200 -4.65 5.85 12.88
CA VAL A 200 -4.04 7.20 12.80
C VAL A 200 -4.00 7.71 11.36
N ALA A 201 -3.87 6.82 10.38
CA ALA A 201 -3.82 7.16 8.96
C ALA A 201 -4.51 6.10 8.10
N GLY A 202 -4.66 6.37 6.80
CA GLY A 202 -5.31 5.47 5.86
C GLY A 202 -4.79 4.03 5.94
N VAL A 203 -5.68 3.06 5.83
CA VAL A 203 -5.37 1.62 5.84
C VAL A 203 -5.61 1.06 4.45
N ARG A 204 -4.55 0.74 3.73
CA ARG A 204 -4.55 0.33 2.33
C ARG A 204 -4.45 -1.17 2.13
N ILE A 205 -3.98 -1.88 3.12
CA ILE A 205 -3.57 -3.29 3.05
C ILE A 205 -4.75 -4.24 3.32
N SER A 206 -4.54 -5.54 3.08
CA SER A 206 -5.42 -6.59 3.60
C SER A 206 -5.09 -6.85 5.06
N PRO A 207 -6.03 -6.73 6.01
CA PRO A 207 -5.81 -7.18 7.37
C PRO A 207 -5.55 -8.69 7.41
N VAL A 208 -4.72 -9.17 8.34
CA VAL A 208 -4.49 -10.60 8.56
C VAL A 208 -4.98 -10.98 9.98
N LEU A 209 -5.61 -12.14 10.10
CA LEU A 209 -6.19 -12.61 11.36
C LEU A 209 -5.47 -13.85 11.91
N GLY A 210 -5.42 -13.95 13.22
CA GLY A 210 -4.95 -15.12 13.95
C GLY A 210 -5.07 -14.93 15.45
N ASN A 211 -5.26 -16.02 16.18
CA ASN A 211 -5.34 -16.02 17.65
C ASN A 211 -6.38 -15.01 18.22
N GLY A 212 -7.52 -14.84 17.54
CA GLY A 212 -8.57 -13.91 17.97
C GLY A 212 -8.28 -12.44 17.70
N SER A 213 -7.19 -12.12 17.02
CA SER A 213 -6.77 -10.76 16.71
C SER A 213 -6.79 -10.47 15.21
N VAL A 214 -7.01 -9.21 14.85
CA VAL A 214 -6.82 -8.67 13.50
C VAL A 214 -5.64 -7.72 13.48
N TYR A 215 -4.71 -7.93 12.54
CA TYR A 215 -3.48 -7.16 12.39
C TYR A 215 -3.48 -6.39 11.08
N PHE A 216 -3.05 -5.14 11.11
CA PHE A 216 -2.92 -4.30 9.92
C PHE A 216 -1.90 -3.18 10.14
N GLY A 217 -1.48 -2.55 9.05
CA GLY A 217 -0.62 -1.36 9.07
C GLY A 217 -1.29 -0.16 8.41
N ASP A 218 -0.83 1.05 8.75
CA ASP A 218 -1.33 2.30 8.17
C ASP A 218 -0.27 3.06 7.35
N LEU A 219 -0.70 4.13 6.67
CA LEU A 219 0.15 4.97 5.83
C LEU A 219 1.05 5.95 6.62
N ARG A 220 1.18 5.77 7.94
CA ARG A 220 2.18 6.41 8.80
C ARG A 220 3.14 5.42 9.46
N GLY A 221 3.17 4.17 8.98
CA GLY A 221 4.07 3.14 9.47
C GLY A 221 3.70 2.56 10.82
N ASN A 222 2.49 2.81 11.33
CA ASN A 222 1.99 2.13 12.51
C ASN A 222 1.46 0.75 12.14
N VAL A 223 1.60 -0.20 13.06
CA VAL A 223 1.03 -1.55 13.02
C VAL A 223 0.15 -1.73 14.24
N TYR A 224 -0.97 -2.38 14.04
CA TYR A 224 -2.02 -2.54 15.05
C TYR A 224 -2.37 -4.01 15.24
N ALA A 225 -2.77 -4.36 16.46
CA ALA A 225 -3.56 -5.52 16.78
C ALA A 225 -4.85 -5.09 17.47
N LEU A 226 -5.97 -5.55 16.95
CA LEU A 226 -7.28 -5.38 17.57
C LEU A 226 -7.87 -6.73 17.91
N ASP A 227 -8.67 -6.81 18.96
CA ASP A 227 -9.55 -7.95 19.21
C ASP A 227 -10.53 -8.10 18.04
N ALA A 228 -10.51 -9.23 17.36
CA ALA A 228 -11.29 -9.45 16.14
C ALA A 228 -12.81 -9.44 16.41
N ALA A 229 -13.25 -9.81 17.60
CA ALA A 229 -14.67 -9.84 17.96
C ALA A 229 -15.23 -8.45 18.20
N THR A 230 -14.46 -7.57 18.88
CA THR A 230 -14.94 -6.30 19.42
C THR A 230 -14.36 -5.06 18.75
N GLY A 231 -13.25 -5.18 17.99
CA GLY A 231 -12.50 -4.05 17.43
C GLY A 231 -11.69 -3.26 18.45
N LYS A 232 -11.60 -3.74 19.70
CA LYS A 232 -10.82 -3.06 20.74
C LYS A 232 -9.33 -3.21 20.47
N GLN A 233 -8.58 -2.10 20.55
CA GLN A 233 -7.13 -2.12 20.39
C GLN A 233 -6.46 -2.93 21.51
N ILE A 234 -5.62 -3.90 21.10
CA ILE A 234 -4.74 -4.66 21.99
C ILE A 234 -3.41 -3.92 22.09
N TRP A 235 -2.77 -3.66 20.96
CA TRP A 235 -1.54 -2.87 20.89
C TRP A 235 -1.44 -2.09 19.58
N ARG A 236 -0.59 -1.07 19.60
CA ARG A 236 -0.13 -0.32 18.44
C ARG A 236 1.36 -0.07 18.58
N THR A 237 2.14 -0.31 17.54
CA THR A 237 3.58 -0.03 17.48
C THR A 237 3.94 0.62 16.16
N ARG A 238 5.10 1.27 16.09
CA ARG A 238 5.63 1.81 14.85
C ARG A 238 6.64 0.82 14.27
N ALA A 239 6.49 0.44 12.99
CA ALA A 239 7.38 -0.51 12.34
C ALA A 239 8.77 0.09 12.04
N ASP A 240 8.81 1.39 11.76
CA ASP A 240 10.04 2.08 11.38
C ASP A 240 10.11 3.47 12.02
N GLU A 241 11.31 3.88 12.42
CA GLU A 241 11.59 5.19 13.04
C GLU A 241 11.60 6.35 12.03
N HIS A 242 11.80 6.04 10.73
CA HIS A 242 11.83 7.07 9.69
C HIS A 242 10.46 7.75 9.58
N PRO A 243 10.40 9.11 9.55
CA PRO A 243 9.14 9.85 9.61
C PRO A 243 8.23 9.58 8.39
N LEU A 244 8.81 9.24 7.25
CA LEU A 244 8.12 8.98 5.99
C LEU A 244 7.90 7.48 5.72
N ALA A 245 8.14 6.62 6.70
CA ALA A 245 7.81 5.21 6.57
C ALA A 245 6.30 4.98 6.51
N VAL A 246 5.86 4.10 5.61
CA VAL A 246 4.47 3.73 5.39
C VAL A 246 4.33 2.21 5.24
N ILE A 247 3.14 1.69 5.53
CA ILE A 247 2.81 0.28 5.26
C ILE A 247 1.86 0.22 4.07
N THR A 248 2.37 -0.23 2.94
CA THR A 248 1.62 -0.39 1.67
C THR A 248 1.44 -1.83 1.25
N GLY A 249 2.30 -2.74 1.75
CA GLY A 249 2.18 -4.18 1.60
C GLY A 249 1.49 -4.82 2.80
N SER A 250 0.71 -5.86 2.55
CA SER A 250 0.00 -6.58 3.62
C SER A 250 0.95 -7.44 4.43
N PRO A 251 0.84 -7.43 5.76
CA PRO A 251 1.66 -8.28 6.61
C PRO A 251 1.31 -9.76 6.45
N LYS A 252 2.23 -10.64 6.82
CA LYS A 252 2.03 -12.08 6.95
C LYS A 252 2.14 -12.50 8.40
N LEU A 253 1.28 -13.41 8.80
CA LEU A 253 1.29 -14.00 10.15
C LEU A 253 1.66 -15.48 10.05
N ASP A 254 2.68 -15.89 10.79
CA ASP A 254 3.04 -17.30 10.98
C ASP A 254 3.58 -17.52 12.39
N SER A 255 3.15 -18.59 13.04
CA SER A 255 3.70 -19.08 14.32
C SER A 255 3.88 -17.99 15.39
N GLY A 256 2.90 -17.06 15.50
CA GLY A 256 2.93 -15.96 16.47
C GLY A 256 3.85 -14.80 16.09
N ARG A 257 4.42 -14.78 14.89
CA ARG A 257 5.18 -13.67 14.33
C ARG A 257 4.43 -12.98 13.20
N LEU A 258 4.46 -11.66 13.20
CA LEU A 258 3.91 -10.81 12.16
C LEU A 258 5.07 -10.22 11.35
N TYR A 259 5.16 -10.56 10.07
CA TYR A 259 6.16 -10.04 9.14
C TYR A 259 5.59 -8.88 8.35
N VAL A 260 6.11 -7.67 8.58
CA VAL A 260 5.59 -6.40 8.07
C VAL A 260 6.55 -5.83 7.04
N PRO A 261 6.12 -5.68 5.78
CA PRO A 261 6.91 -4.97 4.77
C PRO A 261 6.80 -3.47 5.00
N VAL A 262 7.92 -2.74 4.83
CA VAL A 262 7.98 -1.30 5.06
C VAL A 262 8.42 -0.58 3.79
N SER A 263 7.63 0.38 3.37
CA SER A 263 7.87 1.30 2.27
C SER A 263 8.04 2.74 2.78
N GLY A 264 8.43 3.66 1.90
CA GLY A 264 8.66 5.05 2.25
C GLY A 264 8.11 6.02 1.21
N ARG A 265 8.01 7.30 1.60
CA ARG A 265 7.49 8.40 0.78
C ARG A 265 8.55 9.44 0.40
N ASP A 266 9.84 9.17 0.64
CA ASP A 266 10.93 10.06 0.26
C ASP A 266 10.87 10.43 -1.22
N GLU A 267 10.61 9.44 -2.08
CA GLU A 267 10.50 9.60 -3.52
C GLU A 267 9.41 10.60 -3.96
N SER A 268 8.27 10.61 -3.23
CA SER A 268 7.16 11.52 -3.53
C SER A 268 7.46 12.95 -3.08
N ILE A 269 8.09 13.10 -1.90
CA ILE A 269 8.47 14.42 -1.37
C ILE A 269 9.60 15.05 -2.19
N ALA A 270 10.53 14.23 -2.68
CA ALA A 270 11.57 14.67 -3.60
C ALA A 270 11.01 15.36 -4.85
N ALA A 271 9.85 14.90 -5.34
CA ALA A 271 9.19 15.46 -6.52
C ALA A 271 8.51 16.81 -6.28
N THR A 272 8.07 17.09 -5.05
CA THR A 272 7.24 18.24 -4.73
C THR A 272 7.98 19.32 -3.95
N ASN A 273 9.15 18.99 -3.38
CA ASN A 273 9.95 19.92 -2.59
C ASN A 273 11.44 19.87 -3.01
N PRO A 274 11.91 20.81 -3.84
CA PRO A 274 13.32 20.86 -4.27
C PRO A 274 14.29 21.12 -3.12
N ALA A 275 13.84 21.72 -2.01
CA ALA A 275 14.66 21.95 -0.81
C ALA A 275 14.67 20.74 0.15
N TYR A 276 13.99 19.66 -0.18
CA TYR A 276 14.02 18.42 0.60
C TYR A 276 15.39 17.77 0.53
N GLU A 277 16.00 17.47 1.68
CA GLU A 277 17.28 16.75 1.76
C GLU A 277 17.03 15.26 1.44
N CYS A 278 17.05 14.93 0.17
CA CYS A 278 16.72 13.59 -0.34
C CYS A 278 17.96 12.72 -0.48
N CYS A 279 17.92 11.43 -0.15
CA CYS A 279 16.87 10.68 0.52
C CYS A 279 17.51 9.80 1.60
N THR A 280 16.82 9.52 2.68
CA THR A 280 17.40 8.77 3.81
C THR A 280 16.59 7.53 4.20
N PHE A 281 15.41 7.32 3.63
CA PHE A 281 14.60 6.14 3.88
C PHE A 281 15.30 4.87 3.37
N ARG A 282 15.17 3.79 4.12
CA ARG A 282 15.60 2.43 3.74
C ARG A 282 14.44 1.47 3.88
N GLY A 283 14.10 0.77 2.78
CA GLY A 283 13.13 -0.32 2.81
C GLY A 283 13.50 -1.39 3.83
N SER A 284 12.52 -2.08 4.37
CA SER A 284 12.79 -3.15 5.36
C SER A 284 11.64 -4.16 5.43
N VAL A 285 11.94 -5.33 6.00
CA VAL A 285 10.96 -6.25 6.57
C VAL A 285 11.16 -6.26 8.08
N VAL A 286 10.07 -6.17 8.83
CA VAL A 286 10.09 -6.14 10.30
C VAL A 286 9.31 -7.34 10.83
N ALA A 287 9.92 -8.12 11.73
CA ALA A 287 9.21 -9.14 12.49
C ALA A 287 8.78 -8.60 13.84
N LEU A 288 7.48 -8.70 14.12
CA LEU A 288 6.89 -8.35 15.40
C LEU A 288 6.38 -9.60 16.09
N ASP A 289 6.46 -9.65 17.41
CA ASP A 289 5.69 -10.58 18.22
C ASP A 289 4.20 -10.22 18.09
N ALA A 290 3.39 -11.14 17.63
CA ALA A 290 1.99 -10.88 17.32
C ALA A 290 1.13 -10.61 18.57
N ALA A 291 1.51 -11.14 19.74
CA ALA A 291 0.76 -10.94 20.97
C ALA A 291 1.02 -9.55 21.60
N THR A 292 2.26 -9.05 21.47
CA THR A 292 2.71 -7.85 22.20
C THR A 292 3.02 -6.64 21.30
N GLY A 293 3.23 -6.86 19.99
CA GLY A 293 3.70 -5.83 19.07
C GLY A 293 5.18 -5.49 19.23
N THR A 294 5.92 -6.21 20.07
CA THR A 294 7.35 -6.00 20.28
C THR A 294 8.14 -6.40 19.03
N ARG A 295 9.07 -5.55 18.61
CA ARG A 295 9.95 -5.84 17.47
C ARG A 295 10.94 -6.94 17.85
N VAL A 296 10.89 -8.07 17.10
CA VAL A 296 11.82 -9.19 17.24
C VAL A 296 13.11 -8.90 16.47
N TRP A 297 12.97 -8.49 15.20
CA TRP A 297 14.07 -8.04 14.36
C TRP A 297 13.57 -7.08 13.27
N LYS A 298 14.50 -6.37 12.64
CA LYS A 298 14.28 -5.51 11.47
C LYS A 298 15.42 -5.73 10.47
N ALA A 299 15.07 -6.13 9.26
CA ALA A 299 15.99 -6.38 8.16
C ALA A 299 15.85 -5.29 7.10
N TYR A 300 16.89 -4.50 6.91
CA TYR A 300 16.94 -3.48 5.88
C TYR A 300 17.28 -4.06 4.51
N THR A 301 16.65 -3.53 3.47
CA THR A 301 17.00 -3.82 2.07
C THR A 301 18.22 -3.02 1.61
N VAL A 302 18.41 -1.80 2.08
CA VAL A 302 19.64 -1.02 1.92
C VAL A 302 20.51 -1.23 3.15
N LEU A 303 21.63 -1.95 3.01
CA LEU A 303 22.47 -2.35 4.14
C LEU A 303 23.24 -1.16 4.72
N ASP A 304 23.74 -0.27 3.87
CA ASP A 304 24.47 0.91 4.28
C ASP A 304 23.53 1.99 4.85
N VAL A 305 24.01 2.68 5.88
CA VAL A 305 23.34 3.88 6.37
C VAL A 305 23.56 5.01 5.37
N PRO A 306 22.52 5.73 4.93
CA PRO A 306 22.68 6.86 4.02
C PRO A 306 23.66 7.90 4.54
N LYS A 307 24.57 8.36 3.66
CA LYS A 307 25.57 9.40 3.93
C LYS A 307 25.32 10.59 3.01
N ALA A 308 25.78 11.77 3.39
CA ALA A 308 25.73 12.94 2.52
C ALA A 308 26.59 12.68 1.26
N THR A 309 25.98 12.86 0.10
CA THR A 309 26.61 12.63 -1.23
C THR A 309 26.94 13.94 -1.96
N GLY A 310 26.44 15.07 -1.44
CA GLY A 310 26.65 16.39 -2.04
C GLY A 310 25.50 17.36 -1.74
N GLN A 311 25.24 18.23 -2.68
CA GLN A 311 24.13 19.18 -2.66
C GLN A 311 23.43 19.20 -4.02
N ASN A 312 22.12 19.44 -4.03
CA ASN A 312 21.36 19.67 -5.25
C ASN A 312 21.47 21.14 -5.72
N LYS A 313 20.76 21.48 -6.80
CA LYS A 313 20.84 22.81 -7.45
C LYS A 313 20.39 23.98 -6.56
N VAL A 314 19.58 23.73 -5.52
CA VAL A 314 19.11 24.75 -4.56
C VAL A 314 19.88 24.74 -3.24
N GLY A 315 20.97 23.95 -3.15
CA GLY A 315 21.84 23.88 -1.97
C GLY A 315 21.38 22.91 -0.89
N ALA A 316 20.28 22.17 -1.09
CA ALA A 316 19.86 21.13 -0.16
C ALA A 316 20.80 19.92 -0.24
N LYS A 317 21.13 19.31 0.91
CA LYS A 317 21.97 18.11 0.95
C LYS A 317 21.33 16.94 0.23
N THR A 318 22.12 16.19 -0.50
CA THR A 318 21.74 14.91 -1.06
C THR A 318 22.32 13.77 -0.22
N TRP A 319 21.55 12.69 -0.07
CA TRP A 319 21.91 11.55 0.77
C TRP A 319 21.77 10.24 -0.03
N GLY A 320 22.53 9.21 0.35
CA GLY A 320 22.42 7.88 -0.23
C GLY A 320 23.40 6.88 0.35
N PRO A 321 23.23 5.58 0.01
CA PRO A 321 22.11 5.01 -0.76
C PRO A 321 20.81 5.02 0.04
N SER A 322 19.66 5.05 -0.67
CA SER A 322 18.33 5.07 -0.03
C SER A 322 17.27 4.38 -0.90
N GLY A 323 16.05 4.23 -0.39
CA GLY A 323 14.94 3.64 -1.10
C GLY A 323 14.84 2.13 -0.91
N VAL A 324 14.76 1.39 -2.00
CA VAL A 324 14.64 -0.08 -2.05
C VAL A 324 13.46 -0.57 -1.19
N ALA A 325 12.31 0.08 -1.37
CA ALA A 325 11.11 -0.16 -0.59
C ALA A 325 10.55 -1.58 -0.78
N VAL A 326 10.01 -2.16 0.29
CA VAL A 326 9.19 -3.38 0.20
C VAL A 326 7.73 -2.94 0.28
N TRP A 327 7.09 -2.75 -0.89
CA TRP A 327 5.75 -2.20 -0.96
C TRP A 327 4.65 -3.22 -1.27
N SER A 328 5.02 -4.50 -1.41
CA SER A 328 4.14 -5.65 -1.58
C SER A 328 4.16 -6.60 -0.37
N SER A 329 3.19 -7.53 -0.32
CA SER A 329 3.14 -8.57 0.73
C SER A 329 4.26 -9.59 0.55
N PRO A 330 5.08 -9.88 1.57
CA PRO A 330 6.17 -10.85 1.45
C PRO A 330 5.65 -12.27 1.23
N THR A 331 6.47 -13.13 0.63
CA THR A 331 6.22 -14.55 0.46
C THR A 331 6.95 -15.33 1.54
N LEU A 332 6.24 -16.20 2.26
CA LEU A 332 6.85 -17.04 3.28
C LEU A 332 7.06 -18.47 2.75
N ASP A 333 8.28 -18.92 2.78
CA ASP A 333 8.67 -20.31 2.59
C ASP A 333 8.77 -20.98 3.96
N LEU A 334 7.67 -21.56 4.41
CA LEU A 334 7.59 -22.18 5.73
C LEU A 334 8.47 -23.42 5.85
N GLN A 335 8.78 -24.08 4.73
CA GLN A 335 9.64 -25.27 4.70
C GLN A 335 11.11 -24.89 4.88
N ALA A 336 11.59 -23.89 4.13
CA ALA A 336 12.98 -23.44 4.20
C ALA A 336 13.22 -22.40 5.30
N LYS A 337 12.17 -21.88 5.94
CA LYS A 337 12.24 -20.77 6.91
C LYS A 337 12.80 -19.48 6.27
N VAL A 338 12.34 -19.14 5.07
CA VAL A 338 12.80 -17.99 4.28
C VAL A 338 11.64 -17.06 3.97
N ILE A 339 11.90 -15.75 4.03
CA ILE A 339 11.02 -14.68 3.54
C ILE A 339 11.58 -14.18 2.22
N TYR A 340 10.78 -14.22 1.16
CA TYR A 340 11.10 -13.54 -0.08
C TYR A 340 10.35 -12.22 -0.16
N ALA A 341 11.06 -11.14 -0.52
CA ALA A 341 10.50 -9.83 -0.71
C ALA A 341 10.94 -9.24 -2.05
N GLY A 342 9.98 -8.76 -2.83
CA GLY A 342 10.24 -7.95 -4.01
C GLY A 342 10.56 -6.52 -3.58
N THR A 343 11.57 -5.91 -4.19
CA THR A 343 12.06 -4.59 -3.84
C THR A 343 11.88 -3.59 -4.97
N GLY A 344 11.71 -2.33 -4.61
CA GLY A 344 11.72 -1.21 -5.52
C GLY A 344 13.12 -0.65 -5.78
N VAL A 345 13.15 0.45 -6.53
CA VAL A 345 14.36 1.17 -6.94
C VAL A 345 15.08 1.84 -5.77
N ASN A 346 16.33 2.23 -5.98
CA ASN A 346 16.99 3.23 -5.14
C ASN A 346 16.38 4.62 -5.38
N TYR A 347 16.09 5.38 -4.31
CA TYR A 347 15.58 6.75 -4.42
C TYR A 347 16.69 7.77 -4.67
N SER A 348 17.94 7.41 -4.36
CA SER A 348 19.14 8.23 -4.54
C SER A 348 20.38 7.38 -4.75
N ASN A 349 21.41 7.98 -5.39
CA ASN A 349 22.71 7.34 -5.61
C ASN A 349 23.55 7.25 -4.30
N PRO A 350 24.45 6.25 -4.18
CA PRO A 350 24.75 5.21 -5.18
C PRO A 350 23.66 4.13 -5.21
N PRO A 351 23.49 3.42 -6.37
CA PRO A 351 22.61 2.27 -6.45
C PRO A 351 23.15 1.09 -5.62
N THR A 352 22.25 0.19 -5.20
CA THR A 352 22.57 -1.02 -4.42
C THR A 352 22.21 -2.28 -5.20
N GLU A 353 22.81 -3.41 -4.83
CA GLU A 353 22.55 -4.72 -5.45
C GLU A 353 21.22 -5.36 -4.98
N THR A 354 20.48 -4.66 -4.13
CA THR A 354 19.20 -5.09 -3.56
C THR A 354 17.99 -4.36 -4.12
N SER A 355 18.19 -3.34 -4.99
CA SER A 355 17.11 -2.70 -5.73
C SER A 355 16.66 -3.57 -6.90
N ASP A 356 15.39 -3.48 -7.28
CA ASP A 356 14.79 -4.23 -8.39
C ASP A 356 15.10 -5.73 -8.31
N ALA A 357 14.95 -6.28 -7.12
CA ALA A 357 15.42 -7.60 -6.74
C ALA A 357 14.34 -8.43 -6.04
N ILE A 358 14.53 -9.73 -6.04
CA ILE A 358 14.02 -10.59 -4.96
C ILE A 358 15.12 -10.71 -3.93
N VAL A 359 14.82 -10.30 -2.70
CA VAL A 359 15.69 -10.50 -1.53
C VAL A 359 15.14 -11.60 -0.65
N ALA A 360 16.02 -12.44 -0.11
CA ALA A 360 15.65 -13.54 0.78
C ALA A 360 16.21 -13.28 2.19
N PHE A 361 15.34 -13.33 3.18
CA PHE A 361 15.69 -13.19 4.58
C PHE A 361 15.38 -14.46 5.36
N ASP A 362 16.23 -14.79 6.32
CA ASP A 362 15.97 -15.82 7.32
C ASP A 362 14.78 -15.41 8.22
N MET A 363 13.78 -16.28 8.37
CA MET A 363 12.55 -15.96 9.12
C MET A 363 12.79 -15.73 10.61
N ASP A 364 13.81 -16.38 11.17
CA ASP A 364 14.04 -16.33 12.62
C ASP A 364 14.87 -15.11 13.03
N SER A 365 15.87 -14.75 12.21
CA SER A 365 16.87 -13.72 12.53
C SER A 365 16.73 -12.43 11.71
N GLY A 366 16.05 -12.46 10.56
CA GLY A 366 16.04 -11.36 9.60
C GLY A 366 17.34 -11.18 8.82
N ARG A 367 18.29 -12.12 8.93
CA ARG A 367 19.55 -12.05 8.19
C ARG A 367 19.30 -12.18 6.69
N LEU A 368 19.88 -11.28 5.88
CA LEU A 368 19.86 -11.40 4.43
C LEU A 368 20.64 -12.67 4.02
N LEU A 369 19.98 -13.56 3.29
CA LEU A 369 20.54 -14.80 2.80
C LEU A 369 21.16 -14.61 1.41
N TRP A 370 20.37 -14.01 0.51
CA TRP A 370 20.77 -13.68 -0.86
C TRP A 370 19.89 -12.57 -1.44
N SER A 371 20.39 -11.94 -2.50
CA SER A 371 19.66 -11.01 -3.36
C SER A 371 19.80 -11.44 -4.82
N ARG A 372 18.70 -11.40 -5.57
CA ARG A 372 18.71 -11.61 -7.02
C ARG A 372 18.17 -10.36 -7.70
N GLN A 373 19.09 -9.50 -8.12
CA GLN A 373 18.81 -8.25 -8.84
C GLN A 373 18.52 -8.55 -10.31
N PHE A 374 17.55 -7.82 -10.90
CA PHE A 374 17.14 -7.98 -12.30
C PHE A 374 17.51 -6.75 -13.14
N THR A 375 17.46 -5.56 -12.54
CA THR A 375 17.88 -4.30 -13.18
C THR A 375 18.97 -3.66 -12.35
N ASN A 376 20.18 -3.55 -12.93
CA ASN A 376 21.34 -2.98 -12.26
C ASN A 376 21.31 -1.46 -12.35
N SER A 377 21.86 -0.80 -11.34
CA SER A 377 22.09 0.65 -11.32
C SER A 377 20.84 1.50 -11.49
N ASP A 378 19.65 0.96 -11.13
CA ASP A 378 18.43 1.74 -11.17
C ASP A 378 18.34 2.65 -9.94
N SER A 379 18.36 3.95 -10.20
CA SER A 379 18.10 5.00 -9.21
C SER A 379 17.05 5.94 -9.77
N TYR A 380 15.91 6.03 -9.09
CA TYR A 380 14.78 6.80 -9.55
C TYR A 380 13.96 7.33 -8.36
N ASN A 381 13.38 8.51 -8.52
CA ASN A 381 12.30 9.02 -7.67
C ASN A 381 11.36 9.87 -8.52
N PHE A 382 10.19 10.23 -7.99
CA PHE A 382 9.19 10.95 -8.78
C PHE A 382 9.59 12.36 -9.23
N ALA A 383 10.69 12.94 -8.75
CA ALA A 383 11.23 14.17 -9.32
C ALA A 383 11.68 13.95 -10.79
N CYS A 384 12.04 12.73 -11.18
CA CYS A 384 12.49 12.42 -12.53
C CYS A 384 11.40 12.58 -13.60
N VAL A 385 10.13 12.48 -13.22
CA VAL A 385 8.98 12.73 -14.10
C VAL A 385 8.22 14.02 -13.75
N GLY A 386 8.59 14.68 -12.65
CA GLY A 386 8.06 15.97 -12.24
C GLY A 386 8.50 17.11 -13.17
N GLN A 387 7.88 18.29 -12.98
CA GLN A 387 8.33 19.51 -13.66
C GLN A 387 9.70 19.98 -13.14
N ASP A 388 9.90 19.89 -11.83
CA ASP A 388 11.17 20.17 -11.16
C ASP A 388 11.96 18.88 -10.94
N LYS A 389 13.10 18.77 -11.62
CA LYS A 389 14.00 17.59 -11.57
C LYS A 389 15.18 17.78 -10.60
N THR A 390 15.11 18.74 -9.68
CA THR A 390 16.23 19.11 -8.80
C THR A 390 16.69 17.94 -7.94
N ASN A 391 15.78 17.09 -7.46
CA ASN A 391 16.08 15.92 -6.65
C ASN A 391 16.12 14.59 -7.44
N CYS A 392 15.98 14.62 -8.77
CA CYS A 392 16.16 13.41 -9.57
C CYS A 392 17.63 12.95 -9.50
N PRO A 393 17.91 11.66 -9.24
CA PRO A 393 19.26 11.12 -9.28
C PRO A 393 19.96 11.38 -10.63
N LYS A 394 21.29 11.36 -10.63
CA LYS A 394 22.05 11.38 -11.90
C LYS A 394 21.80 10.05 -12.61
N ASP A 395 21.64 10.15 -13.95
CA ASP A 395 21.44 8.99 -14.82
C ASP A 395 20.27 8.10 -14.37
N PRO A 396 19.04 8.68 -14.23
CA PRO A 396 17.90 7.92 -13.78
C PRO A 396 17.51 6.85 -14.78
N PHE A 397 17.12 5.68 -14.29
CA PHE A 397 16.69 4.56 -15.10
C PHE A 397 15.14 4.47 -15.18
N ILE A 398 14.58 3.30 -15.48
CA ILE A 398 13.19 3.16 -15.89
C ILE A 398 12.18 2.90 -14.77
N ASP A 399 12.58 2.88 -13.50
CA ASP A 399 11.74 2.47 -12.36
C ASP A 399 11.22 1.03 -12.55
N ALA A 400 12.14 0.07 -12.53
CA ALA A 400 11.85 -1.33 -12.85
C ALA A 400 11.33 -2.17 -11.67
N ASP A 401 10.88 -1.55 -10.60
CA ASP A 401 10.39 -2.17 -9.37
C ASP A 401 9.79 -3.57 -9.54
N LEU A 402 10.08 -4.47 -8.60
CA LEU A 402 9.29 -5.67 -8.38
C LEU A 402 8.12 -5.36 -7.45
N GLY A 403 6.95 -5.12 -8.03
CA GLY A 403 5.70 -4.83 -7.32
C GLY A 403 5.06 -6.04 -6.62
N ASN A 404 5.77 -7.17 -6.57
CA ASN A 404 5.32 -8.40 -5.90
C ASN A 404 6.51 -9.18 -5.37
N SER A 405 6.30 -9.98 -4.32
CA SER A 405 7.33 -10.79 -3.67
C SER A 405 7.47 -12.21 -4.26
N GLY A 406 6.83 -12.43 -5.40
CA GLY A 406 6.86 -13.71 -6.10
C GLY A 406 5.83 -14.73 -5.59
N ILE A 407 5.54 -15.71 -6.43
CA ILE A 407 4.64 -16.84 -6.17
C ILE A 407 5.51 -18.07 -5.97
N LEU A 408 5.47 -18.68 -4.78
CA LEU A 408 6.21 -19.90 -4.50
C LEU A 408 5.34 -21.13 -4.78
N ARG A 409 5.86 -22.08 -5.57
CA ARG A 409 5.17 -23.34 -5.89
C ARG A 409 6.10 -24.54 -5.92
N SER A 410 5.56 -25.72 -5.58
CA SER A 410 6.18 -27.00 -5.86
C SER A 410 5.85 -27.43 -7.29
N LEU A 411 6.86 -27.92 -8.01
CA LEU A 411 6.72 -28.49 -9.37
C LEU A 411 6.67 -30.03 -9.37
N GLY A 412 6.70 -30.64 -8.19
CA GLY A 412 6.83 -32.08 -8.04
C GLY A 412 8.29 -32.57 -8.12
N GLY A 413 8.52 -33.81 -7.69
CA GLY A 413 9.88 -34.40 -7.67
C GLY A 413 10.88 -33.64 -6.81
N GLY A 414 10.44 -32.93 -5.77
CA GLY A 414 11.28 -32.12 -4.90
C GLY A 414 11.69 -30.76 -5.49
N LYS A 415 11.32 -30.45 -6.73
CA LYS A 415 11.62 -29.17 -7.36
C LYS A 415 10.64 -28.09 -6.94
N ARG A 416 11.14 -26.89 -6.75
CA ARG A 416 10.33 -25.71 -6.39
C ARG A 416 10.64 -24.56 -7.36
N ILE A 417 9.74 -23.60 -7.43
CA ILE A 417 9.92 -22.39 -8.24
C ILE A 417 9.34 -21.18 -7.52
N LEU A 418 10.03 -20.06 -7.61
CA LEU A 418 9.55 -18.74 -7.23
C LEU A 418 9.38 -17.90 -8.51
N VAL A 419 8.14 -17.52 -8.85
CA VAL A 419 7.84 -16.73 -10.04
C VAL A 419 7.67 -15.27 -9.66
N ALA A 420 8.54 -14.41 -10.18
CA ALA A 420 8.55 -12.97 -9.97
C ALA A 420 8.31 -12.22 -11.28
N SER A 421 7.83 -10.99 -11.18
CA SER A 421 7.60 -10.11 -12.33
C SER A 421 7.83 -8.65 -11.96
N ASP A 422 8.19 -7.81 -12.93
CA ASP A 422 8.57 -6.42 -12.71
C ASP A 422 7.82 -5.42 -13.61
N LYS A 423 7.98 -4.14 -13.31
CA LYS A 423 7.41 -3.03 -14.09
C LYS A 423 7.99 -2.93 -15.50
N SER A 424 9.19 -3.49 -15.74
CA SER A 424 9.74 -3.54 -17.10
C SER A 424 8.98 -4.50 -18.01
N GLY A 425 8.09 -5.35 -17.47
CA GLY A 425 7.29 -6.33 -18.21
C GLY A 425 7.99 -7.67 -18.39
N MET A 426 9.02 -7.93 -17.60
CA MET A 426 9.69 -9.22 -17.52
C MET A 426 9.01 -10.12 -16.48
N VAL A 427 9.07 -11.43 -16.71
CA VAL A 427 8.68 -12.48 -15.78
C VAL A 427 9.83 -13.47 -15.65
N TYR A 428 10.11 -13.89 -14.42
CA TYR A 428 11.23 -14.75 -14.09
C TYR A 428 10.74 -15.97 -13.31
N GLY A 429 11.24 -17.15 -13.65
CA GLY A 429 11.17 -18.35 -12.83
C GLY A 429 12.51 -18.56 -12.15
N LEU A 430 12.51 -18.59 -10.82
CA LEU A 430 13.71 -18.67 -10.00
C LEU A 430 13.74 -20.00 -9.24
N ASP A 431 14.91 -20.53 -9.03
CA ASP A 431 15.15 -21.68 -8.14
C ASP A 431 15.39 -21.18 -6.71
N PRO A 432 14.42 -21.31 -5.79
CA PRO A 432 14.57 -20.81 -4.43
C PRO A 432 15.64 -21.59 -3.63
N ASP A 433 15.95 -22.82 -4.03
CA ASP A 433 16.91 -23.70 -3.37
C ASP A 433 18.36 -23.46 -3.87
N ARG A 434 18.53 -22.61 -4.89
CA ARG A 434 19.84 -22.20 -5.43
C ARG A 434 19.95 -20.67 -5.51
N GLU A 435 19.71 -20.00 -4.39
CA GLU A 435 19.88 -18.53 -4.24
C GLU A 435 19.18 -17.71 -5.34
N GLY A 436 17.95 -18.13 -5.72
CA GLY A 436 17.20 -17.46 -6.76
C GLY A 436 17.82 -17.56 -8.16
N ALA A 437 18.57 -18.63 -8.46
CA ALA A 437 19.09 -18.84 -9.81
C ALA A 437 17.97 -18.84 -10.84
N ILE A 438 18.16 -18.09 -11.94
CA ILE A 438 17.16 -17.95 -12.99
C ILE A 438 17.04 -19.25 -13.77
N LEU A 439 15.88 -19.91 -13.69
CA LEU A 439 15.54 -21.08 -14.48
C LEU A 439 15.08 -20.68 -15.90
N TRP A 440 14.27 -19.63 -15.96
CA TRP A 440 13.79 -19.03 -17.20
C TRP A 440 13.41 -17.55 -16.98
N LYS A 441 13.39 -16.78 -18.07
CA LYS A 441 12.90 -15.41 -18.13
C LYS A 441 12.17 -15.14 -19.42
N GLN A 442 11.13 -14.30 -19.39
CA GLN A 442 10.27 -13.97 -20.52
C GLN A 442 9.92 -12.48 -20.51
N LYS A 443 10.05 -11.79 -21.65
CA LYS A 443 9.47 -10.47 -21.88
C LYS A 443 8.03 -10.66 -22.34
N ILE A 444 7.07 -10.24 -21.51
CA ILE A 444 5.63 -10.46 -21.75
C ILE A 444 4.90 -9.15 -22.05
N ALA A 445 5.23 -8.08 -21.33
CA ALA A 445 4.57 -6.79 -21.39
C ALA A 445 5.53 -5.70 -21.86
N SER A 446 5.00 -4.54 -22.28
CA SER A 446 5.83 -3.42 -22.78
C SER A 446 6.65 -2.78 -21.68
N GLY A 447 6.05 -2.63 -20.48
CA GLY A 447 6.69 -2.01 -19.33
C GLY A 447 6.53 -0.49 -19.28
N GLY A 448 7.09 0.12 -18.24
CA GLY A 448 7.07 1.56 -17.95
C GLY A 448 6.72 1.85 -16.50
N LEU A 449 6.69 3.12 -16.11
CA LEU A 449 6.46 3.59 -14.71
C LEU A 449 5.21 2.95 -14.06
N ASN A 450 4.11 2.86 -14.79
CA ASN A 450 2.89 2.13 -14.43
C ASN A 450 2.62 1.01 -15.44
N GLY A 451 3.67 0.48 -16.06
CA GLY A 451 3.62 -0.58 -17.05
C GLY A 451 3.94 -1.95 -16.48
N GLY A 452 4.08 -2.92 -17.35
CA GLY A 452 4.45 -4.28 -16.97
C GLY A 452 3.52 -4.89 -15.94
N PHE A 453 4.11 -5.38 -14.84
CA PHE A 453 3.40 -6.07 -13.76
C PHE A 453 3.54 -5.29 -12.44
N MET A 454 2.40 -4.97 -11.81
CA MET A 454 2.37 -4.09 -10.65
C MET A 454 2.22 -4.85 -9.31
N TRP A 455 1.02 -5.37 -9.02
CA TRP A 455 0.66 -5.78 -7.66
C TRP A 455 0.72 -7.30 -7.42
N GLY A 456 0.93 -8.08 -8.45
CA GLY A 456 1.09 -9.53 -8.34
C GLY A 456 0.06 -10.35 -9.09
N GLY A 457 0.46 -11.58 -9.37
CA GLY A 457 -0.35 -12.58 -10.02
C GLY A 457 -0.94 -13.62 -9.07
N ALA A 458 -1.48 -14.66 -9.67
CA ALA A 458 -1.93 -15.87 -8.97
C ALA A 458 -1.39 -17.10 -9.66
N SER A 459 -1.44 -18.25 -9.00
CA SER A 459 -1.16 -19.54 -9.64
C SER A 459 -2.11 -20.60 -9.15
N ASP A 460 -2.59 -21.44 -10.08
CA ASP A 460 -3.45 -22.57 -9.75
C ASP A 460 -2.67 -23.82 -9.31
N ASP A 461 -3.40 -24.88 -9.01
CA ASP A 461 -2.87 -26.19 -8.65
C ASP A 461 -2.46 -27.05 -9.87
N GLN A 462 -2.68 -26.54 -11.10
CA GLN A 462 -2.26 -27.18 -12.35
C GLN A 462 -0.90 -26.69 -12.83
N GLY A 463 -0.22 -25.82 -12.08
CA GLY A 463 1.09 -25.29 -12.42
C GLY A 463 1.06 -24.16 -13.44
N ILE A 464 0.01 -23.35 -13.45
CA ILE A 464 -0.16 -22.21 -14.32
C ILE A 464 -0.15 -20.91 -13.47
N ALA A 465 0.60 -19.90 -13.89
CA ALA A 465 0.55 -18.55 -13.36
C ALA A 465 -0.31 -17.64 -14.23
N TYR A 466 -1.06 -16.75 -13.60
CA TYR A 466 -1.91 -15.74 -14.23
C TYR A 466 -1.46 -14.36 -13.76
N LEU A 467 -1.11 -13.47 -14.70
CA LEU A 467 -0.54 -12.16 -14.42
C LEU A 467 -1.33 -11.08 -15.15
N GLY A 468 -1.81 -10.07 -14.43
CA GLY A 468 -2.44 -8.89 -14.99
C GLY A 468 -1.39 -7.96 -15.61
N ILE A 469 -1.61 -7.55 -16.86
CA ILE A 469 -0.73 -6.63 -17.59
C ILE A 469 -1.26 -5.21 -17.41
N SER A 470 -0.43 -4.32 -16.89
CA SER A 470 -0.76 -2.89 -16.79
C SER A 470 -0.54 -2.18 -18.12
N ASP A 471 0.71 -1.99 -18.51
CA ASP A 471 1.14 -1.28 -19.71
C ASP A 471 0.38 0.06 -19.91
N PHE A 472 0.16 0.77 -18.79
CA PHE A 472 -0.48 2.09 -18.81
C PHE A 472 0.33 3.06 -19.68
N THR A 473 -0.37 3.77 -20.57
CA THR A 473 0.21 4.81 -21.41
C THR A 473 -0.54 6.12 -21.20
N ALA A 474 0.14 7.14 -20.67
CA ALA A 474 -0.46 8.45 -20.44
C ALA A 474 -1.02 9.04 -21.75
N GLY A 475 -2.24 9.57 -21.69
CA GLY A 475 -2.92 10.17 -22.84
C GLY A 475 -3.45 9.17 -23.89
N LYS A 476 -3.31 7.85 -23.65
CA LYS A 476 -3.83 6.79 -24.54
C LYS A 476 -4.65 5.78 -23.72
N PRO A 477 -5.86 6.14 -23.30
CA PRO A 477 -6.66 5.31 -22.39
C PRO A 477 -7.06 3.95 -22.97
N GLU A 478 -7.01 3.77 -24.29
CA GLU A 478 -7.33 2.52 -25.00
C GLU A 478 -6.13 1.57 -25.10
N VAL A 479 -4.92 2.01 -24.68
CA VAL A 479 -3.68 1.25 -24.84
C VAL A 479 -3.31 0.56 -23.52
N GLY A 480 -2.80 -0.68 -23.65
CA GLY A 480 -2.35 -1.50 -22.53
C GLY A 480 -3.42 -2.44 -22.02
N GLY A 481 -3.12 -3.08 -20.91
CA GLY A 481 -3.99 -4.03 -20.24
C GLY A 481 -4.01 -5.42 -20.84
N GLY A 482 -4.48 -6.36 -20.04
CA GLY A 482 -4.64 -7.77 -20.43
C GLY A 482 -4.37 -8.73 -19.28
N LEU A 483 -4.66 -10.00 -19.55
CA LEU A 483 -4.33 -11.12 -18.67
C LEU A 483 -3.53 -12.15 -19.46
N VAL A 484 -2.42 -12.62 -18.90
CA VAL A 484 -1.57 -13.67 -19.48
C VAL A 484 -1.54 -14.90 -18.60
N ALA A 485 -1.54 -16.08 -19.20
CA ALA A 485 -1.28 -17.37 -18.55
C ALA A 485 0.05 -17.95 -18.97
N LEU A 486 0.88 -18.35 -17.99
CA LEU A 486 2.20 -18.91 -18.19
C LEU A 486 2.31 -20.26 -17.48
N GLN A 487 2.97 -21.24 -18.12
CA GLN A 487 3.35 -22.47 -17.45
C GLN A 487 4.48 -22.20 -16.46
N LEU A 488 4.29 -22.48 -15.17
CA LEU A 488 5.26 -22.19 -14.12
C LEU A 488 6.65 -22.84 -14.37
N ALA A 489 6.66 -24.11 -14.79
CA ALA A 489 7.91 -24.85 -14.94
C ALA A 489 8.84 -24.31 -16.05
N THR A 490 8.30 -23.67 -17.07
CA THR A 490 9.04 -23.31 -18.29
C THR A 490 8.94 -21.85 -18.71
N GLY A 491 8.01 -21.10 -18.10
CA GLY A 491 7.68 -19.73 -18.53
C GLY A 491 6.94 -19.67 -19.87
N LYS A 492 6.56 -20.83 -20.45
CA LYS A 492 5.85 -20.86 -21.74
C LYS A 492 4.52 -20.14 -21.62
N LYS A 493 4.31 -19.15 -22.48
CA LYS A 493 3.03 -18.46 -22.63
C LYS A 493 2.01 -19.41 -23.23
N LEU A 494 0.90 -19.61 -22.54
CA LEU A 494 -0.22 -20.44 -22.97
C LEU A 494 -1.22 -19.65 -23.78
N TRP A 495 -1.62 -18.49 -23.25
CA TRP A 495 -2.50 -17.53 -23.92
C TRP A 495 -2.30 -16.11 -23.35
N THR A 496 -2.78 -15.12 -24.07
CA THR A 496 -2.92 -13.73 -23.61
C THR A 496 -4.27 -13.21 -24.08
N THR A 497 -5.04 -12.63 -23.19
CA THR A 497 -6.29 -11.93 -23.50
C THR A 497 -6.07 -10.44 -23.32
N PRO A 498 -6.08 -9.64 -24.39
CA PRO A 498 -6.01 -8.18 -24.29
C PRO A 498 -7.18 -7.62 -23.48
N ALA A 499 -6.98 -6.46 -22.85
CA ALA A 499 -8.09 -5.74 -22.22
C ALA A 499 -9.14 -5.36 -23.29
N PRO A 500 -10.45 -5.47 -22.96
CA PRO A 500 -11.49 -4.88 -23.80
C PRO A 500 -11.34 -3.36 -23.90
N LYS A 501 -11.95 -2.76 -24.94
CA LYS A 501 -12.00 -1.30 -25.05
C LYS A 501 -12.72 -0.72 -23.82
N PRO A 502 -12.13 0.27 -23.13
CA PRO A 502 -12.74 0.87 -21.95
C PRO A 502 -14.09 1.53 -22.24
N THR A 503 -15.07 1.34 -21.36
CA THR A 503 -16.40 1.99 -21.44
C THR A 503 -16.38 3.41 -20.85
N CYS A 504 -15.39 3.72 -20.02
CA CYS A 504 -15.22 5.00 -19.33
C CYS A 504 -14.50 6.09 -20.14
N LEU A 505 -14.34 5.92 -21.46
CA LEU A 505 -13.64 6.91 -22.29
C LEU A 505 -14.27 8.31 -22.16
N GLY A 506 -13.40 9.31 -21.90
CA GLY A 506 -13.82 10.68 -21.58
C GLY A 506 -13.87 11.01 -20.10
N ILE A 507 -13.82 10.02 -19.22
CA ILE A 507 -13.67 10.22 -17.78
C ILE A 507 -12.17 10.32 -17.43
N ALA A 508 -11.78 11.34 -16.69
CA ALA A 508 -10.39 11.51 -16.25
C ALA A 508 -9.93 10.32 -15.40
N GLY A 509 -8.77 9.75 -15.72
CA GLY A 509 -8.23 8.56 -15.05
C GLY A 509 -8.71 7.21 -15.62
N CYS A 510 -9.56 7.22 -16.66
CA CYS A 510 -9.95 6.02 -17.41
C CYS A 510 -8.74 5.42 -18.15
N SER A 511 -8.58 4.09 -18.09
CA SER A 511 -7.53 3.38 -18.86
C SER A 511 -7.85 1.90 -18.99
N ALA A 512 -7.40 1.29 -20.09
CA ALA A 512 -7.43 -0.16 -20.32
C ALA A 512 -6.45 -0.95 -19.43
N ALA A 513 -5.52 -0.28 -18.74
CA ALA A 513 -4.52 -0.90 -17.90
C ALA A 513 -5.13 -1.85 -16.84
N GLN A 514 -4.54 -3.03 -16.67
CA GLN A 514 -5.00 -4.04 -15.72
C GLN A 514 -3.91 -4.37 -14.68
N PRO A 515 -3.51 -3.42 -13.82
CA PRO A 515 -2.47 -3.61 -12.83
C PRO A 515 -2.90 -4.42 -11.61
N ALA A 516 -4.21 -4.59 -11.40
CA ALA A 516 -4.74 -5.22 -10.18
C ALA A 516 -4.22 -6.64 -9.99
N PRO A 517 -4.11 -7.10 -8.73
CA PRO A 517 -3.74 -8.49 -8.45
C PRO A 517 -4.79 -9.48 -8.97
N VAL A 518 -4.30 -10.61 -9.48
CA VAL A 518 -5.17 -11.71 -9.92
C VAL A 518 -5.56 -12.59 -8.73
N THR A 519 -6.76 -13.15 -8.75
CA THR A 519 -7.22 -14.20 -7.85
C THR A 519 -7.77 -15.36 -8.66
N VAL A 520 -7.41 -16.59 -8.29
CA VAL A 520 -7.79 -17.78 -9.04
C VAL A 520 -8.57 -18.77 -8.16
N ILE A 521 -9.62 -19.33 -8.73
CA ILE A 521 -10.31 -20.54 -8.25
C ILE A 521 -10.23 -21.59 -9.35
N PRO A 522 -10.54 -22.89 -9.10
CA PRO A 522 -10.53 -23.89 -10.15
C PRO A 522 -11.37 -23.48 -11.37
N GLY A 523 -10.69 -23.28 -12.50
CA GLY A 523 -11.29 -22.93 -13.78
C GLY A 523 -11.59 -21.45 -14.03
N VAL A 524 -11.34 -20.54 -13.05
CA VAL A 524 -11.65 -19.11 -13.20
C VAL A 524 -10.55 -18.23 -12.60
N ALA A 525 -10.10 -17.20 -13.34
CA ALA A 525 -9.24 -16.12 -12.86
C ALA A 525 -10.04 -14.81 -12.79
N PHE A 526 -9.95 -14.07 -11.68
CA PHE A 526 -10.58 -12.77 -11.48
C PHE A 526 -9.53 -11.66 -11.52
N LEU A 527 -9.84 -10.56 -12.23
CA LEU A 527 -8.94 -9.42 -12.39
C LEU A 527 -9.72 -8.11 -12.46
N GLY A 528 -9.29 -7.14 -11.67
CA GLY A 528 -9.78 -5.75 -11.74
C GLY A 528 -8.98 -4.90 -12.73
N SER A 529 -9.54 -3.77 -13.14
CA SER A 529 -8.97 -2.92 -14.19
C SER A 529 -9.15 -1.42 -13.88
N TRP A 530 -8.30 -0.59 -14.48
CA TRP A 530 -8.43 0.87 -14.35
C TRP A 530 -9.64 1.45 -15.07
N ASP A 531 -10.24 0.73 -16.01
CA ASP A 531 -11.55 1.09 -16.58
C ASP A 531 -12.71 0.87 -15.59
N GLY A 532 -12.41 0.39 -14.37
CA GLY A 532 -13.39 0.14 -13.32
C GLY A 532 -14.11 -1.20 -13.44
N HIS A 533 -13.75 -2.01 -14.40
CA HIS A 533 -14.35 -3.34 -14.54
C HIS A 533 -13.67 -4.38 -13.64
N ILE A 534 -14.47 -5.28 -13.08
CA ILE A 534 -14.04 -6.56 -12.52
C ILE A 534 -14.45 -7.67 -13.48
N ARG A 535 -13.47 -8.46 -13.95
CA ARG A 535 -13.69 -9.51 -14.95
C ARG A 535 -13.31 -10.89 -14.44
N ALA A 536 -14.03 -11.90 -14.89
CA ALA A 536 -13.71 -13.30 -14.69
C ALA A 536 -13.35 -13.95 -16.03
N TYR A 537 -12.23 -14.65 -16.04
CA TYR A 537 -11.66 -15.30 -17.22
C TYR A 537 -11.64 -16.82 -17.01
N GLU A 538 -12.01 -17.60 -18.03
CA GLU A 538 -11.80 -19.05 -18.03
C GLU A 538 -10.30 -19.34 -18.09
N THR A 539 -9.78 -20.10 -17.13
CA THR A 539 -8.33 -20.36 -17.00
C THR A 539 -7.75 -21.13 -18.17
N LYS A 540 -8.55 -21.96 -18.84
CA LYS A 540 -8.11 -22.79 -19.97
C LYS A 540 -7.88 -21.99 -21.24
N THR A 541 -8.74 -21.01 -21.52
CA THR A 541 -8.81 -20.31 -22.83
C THR A 541 -8.50 -18.82 -22.73
N GLY A 542 -8.58 -18.21 -21.54
CA GLY A 542 -8.54 -16.78 -21.35
C GLY A 542 -9.83 -16.05 -21.74
N THR A 543 -10.89 -16.77 -22.11
CA THR A 543 -12.18 -16.16 -22.49
C THR A 543 -12.82 -15.46 -21.28
N ILE A 544 -13.28 -14.22 -21.45
CA ILE A 544 -14.05 -13.51 -20.44
C ILE A 544 -15.43 -14.16 -20.33
N ILE A 545 -15.76 -14.70 -19.16
CA ILE A 545 -17.02 -15.38 -18.87
C ILE A 545 -17.97 -14.58 -17.99
N TRP A 546 -17.49 -13.50 -17.39
CA TRP A 546 -18.27 -12.54 -16.62
C TRP A 546 -17.53 -11.20 -16.58
N ASP A 547 -18.28 -10.10 -16.69
CA ASP A 547 -17.77 -8.73 -16.69
C ASP A 547 -18.76 -7.81 -15.97
N PHE A 548 -18.28 -6.97 -15.04
CA PHE A 548 -19.12 -6.04 -14.31
C PHE A 548 -18.46 -4.66 -14.24
N ASP A 549 -19.16 -3.64 -14.75
CA ASP A 549 -18.74 -2.24 -14.67
C ASP A 549 -19.08 -1.67 -13.29
N THR A 550 -18.06 -1.23 -12.55
CA THR A 550 -18.25 -0.62 -11.22
C THR A 550 -18.35 0.91 -11.28
N VAL A 551 -18.12 1.55 -12.44
CA VAL A 551 -18.15 3.03 -12.59
C VAL A 551 -19.60 3.51 -12.66
N GLN A 552 -20.31 3.36 -11.55
CA GLN A 552 -21.71 3.73 -11.39
C GLN A 552 -22.05 4.00 -9.92
N ASP A 553 -23.21 4.60 -9.68
CA ASP A 553 -23.75 4.80 -8.34
C ASP A 553 -24.39 3.53 -7.80
N PHE A 554 -24.21 3.28 -6.50
CA PHE A 554 -24.75 2.13 -5.80
C PHE A 554 -25.62 2.55 -4.63
N GLN A 555 -26.74 1.85 -4.46
CA GLN A 555 -27.50 1.87 -3.21
C GLN A 555 -26.75 1.06 -2.16
N SER A 556 -26.12 1.73 -1.22
CA SER A 556 -25.32 1.07 -0.19
C SER A 556 -26.18 0.62 0.99
N VAL A 557 -25.81 -0.53 1.61
CA VAL A 557 -26.50 -1.06 2.80
C VAL A 557 -26.34 -0.16 4.03
N ASN A 558 -25.38 0.74 4.04
CA ASN A 558 -25.16 1.71 5.12
C ASN A 558 -25.70 3.12 4.82
N GLY A 559 -26.48 3.28 3.74
CA GLY A 559 -27.19 4.53 3.40
C GLY A 559 -26.29 5.66 2.89
N LEU A 560 -24.97 5.44 2.75
CA LEU A 560 -24.06 6.43 2.18
C LEU A 560 -24.13 6.40 0.64
N LYS A 561 -23.91 7.55 0.02
CA LYS A 561 -23.68 7.60 -1.43
C LYS A 561 -22.40 6.84 -1.75
N ALA A 562 -22.52 5.81 -2.58
CA ALA A 562 -21.42 4.96 -2.99
C ALA A 562 -21.28 5.01 -4.51
N HIS A 563 -20.07 5.18 -4.98
CA HIS A 563 -19.73 5.20 -6.41
C HIS A 563 -18.45 4.40 -6.63
N GLY A 564 -18.42 3.59 -7.68
CA GLY A 564 -17.22 2.86 -8.04
C GLY A 564 -16.31 3.65 -8.97
N GLY A 565 -15.07 3.21 -9.10
CA GLY A 565 -14.04 3.82 -9.94
C GLY A 565 -13.01 2.79 -10.38
N SER A 566 -11.79 3.21 -10.61
CA SER A 566 -10.72 2.31 -11.02
C SER A 566 -10.38 1.27 -9.97
N ILE A 567 -10.05 0.05 -10.41
CA ILE A 567 -9.53 -1.03 -9.57
C ILE A 567 -8.02 -1.17 -9.88
N ASN A 568 -7.17 -0.79 -8.92
CA ASN A 568 -5.71 -0.77 -9.10
C ASN A 568 -5.01 -1.81 -8.21
N SER A 569 -4.75 -1.45 -6.94
CA SER A 569 -4.06 -2.33 -5.99
C SER A 569 -4.99 -3.28 -5.24
N MET A 570 -6.28 -3.13 -5.45
CA MET A 570 -7.30 -3.93 -4.79
C MET A 570 -7.43 -5.28 -5.48
N ALA A 571 -7.35 -6.32 -4.66
CA ALA A 571 -7.45 -7.68 -5.15
C ALA A 571 -8.87 -8.22 -4.99
N PRO A 572 -9.41 -8.95 -5.99
CA PRO A 572 -10.63 -9.74 -5.80
C PRO A 572 -10.44 -10.76 -4.68
N THR A 573 -11.42 -10.91 -3.82
CA THR A 573 -11.44 -11.92 -2.74
C THR A 573 -12.63 -12.85 -2.94
N VAL A 574 -12.38 -14.15 -3.00
CA VAL A 574 -13.42 -15.17 -3.22
C VAL A 574 -13.49 -16.10 -2.00
N ALA A 575 -14.66 -16.16 -1.38
CA ALA A 575 -14.89 -17.04 -0.22
C ALA A 575 -16.37 -17.38 -0.08
N GLY A 576 -16.70 -18.63 0.22
CA GLY A 576 -18.04 -19.06 0.61
C GLY A 576 -19.14 -18.82 -0.43
N GLY A 577 -18.82 -18.86 -1.72
CA GLY A 577 -19.75 -18.62 -2.82
C GLY A 577 -19.94 -17.15 -3.16
N MET A 578 -19.10 -16.28 -2.62
CA MET A 578 -19.16 -14.83 -2.86
C MET A 578 -17.83 -14.30 -3.41
N LEU A 579 -17.92 -13.22 -4.20
CA LEU A 579 -16.80 -12.39 -4.68
C LEU A 579 -16.92 -11.01 -4.05
N TYR A 580 -15.82 -10.51 -3.49
CA TYR A 580 -15.71 -9.17 -2.90
C TYR A 580 -14.64 -8.36 -3.63
N ILE A 581 -14.92 -7.08 -3.85
CA ILE A 581 -13.97 -6.13 -4.43
C ILE A 581 -14.25 -4.72 -3.96
N THR A 582 -13.22 -3.96 -3.63
CA THR A 582 -13.29 -2.52 -3.43
C THR A 582 -13.02 -1.81 -4.76
N SER A 583 -13.68 -0.70 -5.00
CA SER A 583 -13.58 0.05 -6.25
C SER A 583 -13.49 1.56 -5.99
N GLY A 584 -12.47 2.17 -6.56
CA GLY A 584 -12.13 3.59 -6.47
C GLY A 584 -10.66 3.83 -6.14
N TYR A 585 -9.94 4.57 -7.00
CA TYR A 585 -8.53 4.87 -6.83
C TYR A 585 -8.23 6.30 -7.32
N SER A 586 -8.31 7.28 -6.42
CA SER A 586 -8.04 8.68 -6.76
C SER A 586 -6.55 8.97 -6.96
N GLY A 587 -6.25 10.08 -7.60
CA GLY A 587 -4.90 10.52 -7.93
C GLY A 587 -4.60 10.33 -9.41
N THR A 588 -4.19 9.14 -9.82
CA THR A 588 -3.86 8.83 -11.22
C THR A 588 -4.99 8.14 -11.99
N ALA A 589 -6.01 7.62 -11.29
CA ALA A 589 -7.11 6.85 -11.85
C ALA A 589 -8.48 7.36 -11.35
N MET A 590 -9.58 6.71 -11.71
CA MET A 590 -10.93 7.18 -11.38
C MET A 590 -11.24 6.99 -9.89
N PRO A 591 -11.73 8.06 -9.20
CA PRO A 591 -12.12 7.98 -7.79
C PRO A 591 -13.34 7.08 -7.58
N GLY A 592 -13.49 6.59 -6.34
CA GLY A 592 -14.64 5.82 -5.89
C GLY A 592 -14.49 5.47 -4.40
N ASN A 593 -15.59 5.04 -3.79
CA ASN A 593 -15.66 4.80 -2.34
C ASN A 593 -16.49 3.58 -1.98
N VAL A 594 -16.47 2.52 -2.77
CA VAL A 594 -17.38 1.39 -2.59
C VAL A 594 -16.67 0.05 -2.39
N LEU A 595 -17.22 -0.78 -1.49
CA LEU A 595 -16.99 -2.23 -1.42
C LEU A 595 -18.23 -2.93 -1.98
N LEU A 596 -18.02 -3.83 -2.93
CA LEU A 596 -19.06 -4.61 -3.61
C LEU A 596 -18.93 -6.08 -3.24
N ALA A 597 -20.05 -6.73 -3.02
CA ALA A 597 -20.14 -8.17 -2.80
C ALA A 597 -21.13 -8.80 -3.79
N PHE A 598 -20.67 -9.82 -4.47
CA PHE A 598 -21.43 -10.55 -5.47
C PHE A 598 -21.68 -11.98 -5.02
N SER A 599 -22.85 -12.51 -5.37
CA SER A 599 -23.18 -13.92 -5.19
C SER A 599 -23.94 -14.46 -6.41
N VAL A 600 -24.10 -15.78 -6.49
CA VAL A 600 -24.88 -16.38 -7.57
C VAL A 600 -26.34 -15.87 -7.48
N ASP A 601 -26.82 -15.29 -8.59
CA ASP A 601 -28.15 -14.68 -8.72
C ASP A 601 -28.44 -13.52 -7.73
N GLY A 602 -27.42 -13.00 -7.01
CA GLY A 602 -27.60 -11.94 -6.01
C GLY A 602 -28.23 -12.40 -4.68
N LYS A 603 -28.24 -13.70 -4.42
CA LYS A 603 -28.90 -14.34 -3.26
C LYS A 603 -27.99 -14.64 -2.09
#